data_32fb8de0f6d01073f07b5e8560866128
#
_entry.id   32fb8de0f6d01073f07b5e8560866128
#
_cell.length_a   1.000
_cell.length_b   1.000
_cell.length_c   1.000
_cell.angle_alpha   90.00
_cell.angle_beta   90.00
_cell.angle_gamma   90.00
#
_symmetry.space_group_name_H-M   'P 1'
#
loop_
_entity.id
_entity.type
_entity.pdbx_description
1 polymer ?
#
loop_
_entity_poly.entity_id
_entity_poly.type
_entity_poly.pdbx_seq_one_letter_code
_entity_poly.pdbx_strand_id
1 'polypeptide(L)'
;GADVKLVESGGGLVQPGGSLRLSCAVSGTILGLNMMGWYRQAPGKQRELVASIGFGGNIDYANSVKGRFTISRDGDKNMVSLQMNTLRPEDTAIYYCVARWTFGIQRGDYWGQGTQVTVSSAAXXGGGGSGGGGSKWFRVYRGIYR
;
A
#
# COMPACT_ATOMS: atom_id res chain seq x y z
N GLY A 1 15.71 -10.17 10.82
CA GLY A 1 15.56 -10.90 11.99
C GLY A 1 14.18 -10.88 12.57
N ALA A 2 14.09 -11.43 13.76
CA ALA A 2 12.79 -11.59 14.40
C ALA A 2 12.14 -10.25 14.74
N ASP A 3 12.93 -9.20 14.80
CA ASP A 3 12.41 -7.92 15.22
C ASP A 3 12.02 -7.02 14.05
N VAL A 4 12.11 -7.51 12.83
CA VAL A 4 11.77 -6.69 11.68
C VAL A 4 10.26 -6.62 11.52
N LYS A 5 9.76 -5.41 11.34
CA LYS A 5 8.36 -5.18 11.03
C LYS A 5 8.25 -4.11 9.99
N LEU A 6 7.23 -4.24 9.16
CA LEU A 6 6.84 -3.16 8.25
C LEU A 6 5.59 -2.52 8.83
N VAL A 7 5.69 -1.23 9.13
CA VAL A 7 4.62 -0.50 9.80
C VAL A 7 3.95 0.38 8.76
N GLU A 8 2.74 0.01 8.40
CA GLU A 8 1.96 0.71 7.39
C GLU A 8 1.05 1.73 8.03
N SER A 9 0.80 2.81 7.30
CA SER A 9 -0.17 3.81 7.72
C SER A 9 -0.84 4.40 6.49
N GLY A 10 -1.95 5.06 6.74
CA GLY A 10 -2.77 5.59 5.67
C GLY A 10 -3.90 4.63 5.37
N GLY A 11 -4.48 4.79 4.21
CA GLY A 11 -5.62 4.00 3.85
C GLY A 11 -6.91 4.63 4.30
N GLY A 12 -8.00 3.92 4.07
CA GLY A 12 -9.29 4.40 4.47
C GLY A 12 -10.28 4.39 3.35
N LEU A 13 -11.36 5.12 3.57
CA LEU A 13 -12.51 5.18 2.68
C LEU A 13 -12.53 6.53 1.99
N VAL A 14 -12.70 6.51 0.67
CA VAL A 14 -12.63 7.75 -0.11
C VAL A 14 -13.59 7.63 -1.28
N GLN A 15 -14.06 8.77 -1.76
CA GLN A 15 -14.92 8.82 -2.93
C GLN A 15 -14.10 8.65 -4.20
N PRO A 16 -14.74 8.15 -5.28
CA PRO A 16 -14.07 8.12 -6.58
C PRO A 16 -13.55 9.50 -6.95
N GLY A 17 -12.35 9.53 -7.51
CA GLY A 17 -11.68 10.76 -7.85
C GLY A 17 -10.85 11.34 -6.73
N GLY A 18 -10.98 10.81 -5.54
CA GLY A 18 -10.22 11.30 -4.39
C GLY A 18 -8.80 10.79 -4.33
N SER A 19 -8.14 11.14 -3.26
CA SER A 19 -6.72 10.81 -3.07
C SER A 19 -6.48 10.24 -1.69
N LEU A 20 -5.48 9.38 -1.60
CA LEU A 20 -4.98 8.86 -0.33
C LEU A 20 -3.47 8.73 -0.46
N ARG A 21 -2.81 8.74 0.70
CA ARG A 21 -1.38 8.47 0.74
C ARG A 21 -1.12 7.34 1.72
N LEU A 22 -0.41 6.33 1.25
CA LEU A 22 0.03 5.23 2.10
C LEU A 22 1.49 5.43 2.42
N SER A 23 1.88 5.05 3.63
CA SER A 23 3.28 5.10 4.03
C SER A 23 3.64 3.81 4.74
N CYS A 24 4.92 3.47 4.66
CA CYS A 24 5.42 2.25 5.26
C CYS A 24 6.83 2.49 5.73
N ALA A 25 7.12 2.09 6.95
CA ALA A 25 8.45 2.22 7.53
C ALA A 25 8.94 0.88 7.99
N VAL A 26 10.23 0.63 7.78
CA VAL A 26 10.87 -0.55 8.33
C VAL A 26 11.25 -0.28 9.77
N SER A 27 10.81 -1.16 10.66
CA SER A 27 11.24 -1.15 12.06
C SER A 27 12.21 -2.29 12.22
N GLY A 28 13.43 -1.97 12.60
CA GLY A 28 14.49 -2.96 12.66
C GLY A 28 15.42 -2.80 11.47
N THR A 29 16.32 -3.75 11.35
CA THR A 29 17.32 -3.71 10.29
C THR A 29 17.17 -4.90 9.37
N ILE A 30 17.16 -4.64 8.07
CA ILE A 30 17.13 -5.69 7.06
C ILE A 30 18.44 -5.65 6.29
N LEU A 31 19.25 -6.69 6.49
CA LEU A 31 20.46 -6.81 5.70
C LEU A 31 20.09 -7.12 4.25
N GLY A 32 20.69 -6.39 3.34
CA GLY A 32 20.46 -6.63 1.92
C GLY A 32 19.20 -6.01 1.39
N LEU A 33 18.58 -5.12 2.14
CA LEU A 33 17.37 -4.43 1.67
C LEU A 33 17.69 -3.68 0.39
N ASN A 34 16.92 -3.97 -0.68
CA ASN A 34 17.21 -3.36 -1.98
C ASN A 34 15.99 -2.92 -2.74
N MET A 35 14.80 -3.17 -2.21
CA MET A 35 13.59 -2.72 -2.88
C MET A 35 12.48 -2.58 -1.85
N MET A 36 11.65 -1.57 -2.00
CA MET A 36 10.42 -1.46 -1.24
C MET A 36 9.29 -1.16 -2.21
N GLY A 37 8.09 -1.53 -1.83
CA GLY A 37 6.98 -1.30 -2.72
C GLY A 37 5.65 -1.66 -2.11
N TRP A 38 4.66 -1.74 -2.99
CA TRP A 38 3.29 -1.99 -2.61
C TRP A 38 2.67 -2.99 -3.55
N TYR A 39 2.00 -3.98 -2.97
CA TYR A 39 1.12 -4.91 -3.68
C TYR A 39 -0.29 -4.65 -3.21
N ARG A 40 -1.28 -5.13 -3.96
CA ARG A 40 -2.66 -5.05 -3.52
C ARG A 40 -3.37 -6.34 -3.87
N GLN A 41 -4.41 -6.61 -3.10
CA GLN A 41 -5.25 -7.77 -3.35
C GLN A 41 -6.71 -7.35 -3.22
N ALA A 42 -7.42 -7.40 -4.35
CA ALA A 42 -8.84 -7.13 -4.40
C ALA A 42 -9.62 -8.39 -4.12
N PRO A 43 -10.89 -8.28 -3.75
CA PRO A 43 -11.67 -9.46 -3.44
C PRO A 43 -11.72 -10.45 -4.61
N GLY A 44 -11.42 -11.70 -4.33
CA GLY A 44 -11.48 -12.74 -5.31
C GLY A 44 -10.36 -12.75 -6.33
N LYS A 45 -9.37 -11.90 -6.17
CA LYS A 45 -8.28 -11.79 -7.12
C LYS A 45 -6.96 -12.12 -6.46
N GLN A 46 -5.95 -12.33 -7.29
CA GLN A 46 -4.61 -12.57 -6.80
C GLN A 46 -3.94 -11.26 -6.42
N ARG A 47 -2.98 -11.38 -5.52
CA ARG A 47 -2.16 -10.24 -5.14
C ARG A 47 -1.35 -9.79 -6.36
N GLU A 48 -1.30 -8.47 -6.58
CA GLU A 48 -0.58 -7.93 -7.73
C GLU A 48 0.28 -6.75 -7.31
N LEU A 49 1.39 -6.58 -8.04
CA LEU A 49 2.27 -5.44 -7.80
C LEU A 49 1.57 -4.15 -8.21
N VAL A 50 1.66 -3.16 -7.35
CA VAL A 50 1.16 -1.81 -7.64
C VAL A 50 2.32 -0.91 -8.05
N ALA A 51 3.36 -0.84 -7.24
CA ALA A 51 4.51 0.00 -7.52
C ALA A 51 5.68 -0.47 -6.69
N SER A 52 6.88 -0.32 -7.24
CA SER A 52 8.08 -0.65 -6.49
C SER A 52 9.19 0.34 -6.81
N ILE A 53 10.07 0.49 -5.85
CA ILE A 53 11.23 1.35 -6.00
C ILE A 53 12.45 0.60 -5.52
N GLY A 54 13.37 0.36 -6.44
CA GLY A 54 14.63 -0.26 -6.11
C GLY A 54 15.62 0.76 -5.58
N PHE A 55 16.51 0.30 -4.73
CA PHE A 55 17.45 1.22 -4.11
C PHE A 55 18.52 1.69 -5.08
N GLY A 56 18.62 1.09 -6.25
CA GLY A 56 19.45 1.60 -7.34
C GLY A 56 18.76 2.64 -8.21
N GLY A 57 17.50 2.92 -7.94
CA GLY A 57 16.79 4.00 -8.62
C GLY A 57 15.68 3.59 -9.56
N ASN A 58 15.56 2.32 -9.90
CA ASN A 58 14.51 1.91 -10.83
C ASN A 58 13.15 1.89 -10.15
N ILE A 59 12.15 2.33 -10.89
CA ILE A 59 10.78 2.39 -10.39
C ILE A 59 9.88 1.67 -11.38
N ASP A 60 8.98 0.84 -10.88
CA ASP A 60 8.00 0.14 -11.70
C ASP A 60 6.61 0.42 -11.19
N TYR A 61 5.66 0.50 -12.11
CA TYR A 61 4.25 0.65 -11.79
C TYR A 61 3.43 -0.37 -12.58
N ALA A 62 2.36 -0.84 -11.98
CA ALA A 62 1.36 -1.55 -12.77
C ALA A 62 0.76 -0.61 -13.79
N ASN A 63 0.43 -1.16 -14.97
CA ASN A 63 -0.13 -0.31 -16.01
C ASN A 63 -1.41 0.39 -15.58
N SER A 64 -2.20 -0.26 -14.74
CA SER A 64 -3.48 0.31 -14.33
C SER A 64 -3.34 1.52 -13.43
N VAL A 65 -2.16 1.77 -12.87
CA VAL A 65 -2.00 2.90 -11.95
C VAL A 65 -1.03 3.96 -12.49
N LYS A 66 -0.40 3.72 -13.63
CA LYS A 66 0.52 4.72 -14.18
C LYS A 66 -0.20 6.04 -14.40
N GLY A 67 0.48 7.12 -14.03
CA GLY A 67 -0.06 8.46 -14.18
C GLY A 67 -0.97 8.88 -13.05
N ARG A 68 -1.39 7.96 -12.21
CA ARG A 68 -2.26 8.27 -11.08
C ARG A 68 -1.55 8.09 -9.74
N PHE A 69 -0.69 7.09 -9.65
CA PHE A 69 0.01 6.77 -8.40
C PHE A 69 1.47 7.13 -8.55
N THR A 70 2.07 7.57 -7.46
CA THR A 70 3.50 7.92 -7.43
C THR A 70 4.12 7.30 -6.18
N ILE A 71 5.16 6.52 -6.40
CA ILE A 71 5.91 5.94 -5.28
C ILE A 71 7.16 6.78 -5.04
N SER A 72 7.51 6.92 -3.76
CA SER A 72 8.72 7.63 -3.38
C SER A 72 9.30 6.99 -2.15
N ARG A 73 10.57 7.29 -1.90
CA ARG A 73 11.28 6.66 -0.81
C ARG A 73 12.09 7.71 -0.05
N ASP A 74 12.05 7.61 1.26
CA ASP A 74 12.98 8.38 2.11
C ASP A 74 14.04 7.40 2.56
N GLY A 75 15.18 7.42 1.87
CA GLY A 75 16.21 6.44 2.09
C GLY A 75 16.85 6.48 3.45
N ASP A 76 16.94 7.66 4.02
CA ASP A 76 17.52 7.79 5.35
C ASP A 76 16.69 7.08 6.41
N LYS A 77 15.41 6.95 6.17
CA LYS A 77 14.50 6.38 7.16
C LYS A 77 13.96 5.03 6.75
N ASN A 78 14.39 4.50 5.61
CA ASN A 78 13.83 3.26 5.08
C ASN A 78 12.31 3.31 5.11
N MET A 79 11.78 4.35 4.49
CA MET A 79 10.34 4.54 4.36
C MET A 79 9.97 4.65 2.90
N VAL A 80 8.81 4.13 2.58
CA VAL A 80 8.26 4.25 1.23
C VAL A 80 6.84 4.79 1.35
N SER A 81 6.48 5.64 0.40
CA SER A 81 5.14 6.22 0.35
C SER A 81 4.53 5.98 -1.02
N LEU A 82 3.22 5.89 -1.04
CA LEU A 82 2.47 5.75 -2.29
C LEU A 82 1.39 6.83 -2.28
N GLN A 83 1.55 7.81 -3.16
CA GLN A 83 0.53 8.84 -3.35
C GLN A 83 -0.44 8.33 -4.39
N MET A 84 -1.70 8.18 -4.02
CA MET A 84 -2.72 7.62 -4.90
C MET A 84 -3.72 8.71 -5.23
N ASN A 85 -3.70 9.14 -6.48
CA ASN A 85 -4.62 10.18 -6.95
C ASN A 85 -5.64 9.57 -7.90
N THR A 86 -6.72 10.29 -8.09
CA THR A 86 -7.76 9.90 -9.04
C THR A 86 -8.21 8.47 -8.81
N LEU A 87 -8.55 8.19 -7.56
CA LEU A 87 -8.90 6.84 -7.17
C LEU A 87 -10.19 6.38 -7.82
N ARG A 88 -10.26 5.10 -8.13
CA ARG A 88 -11.37 4.46 -8.81
C ARG A 88 -11.91 3.31 -7.97
N PRO A 89 -13.20 2.95 -8.15
CA PRO A 89 -13.70 1.80 -7.38
C PRO A 89 -12.86 0.53 -7.54
N GLU A 90 -12.29 0.31 -8.72
CA GLU A 90 -11.47 -0.89 -8.93
C GLU A 90 -10.13 -0.84 -8.21
N ASP A 91 -9.77 0.30 -7.62
CA ASP A 91 -8.59 0.35 -6.75
C ASP A 91 -8.87 -0.16 -5.35
N THR A 92 -10.11 -0.48 -5.03
CA THR A 92 -10.47 -1.03 -3.72
C THR A 92 -9.76 -2.36 -3.52
N ALA A 93 -9.01 -2.46 -2.43
CA ALA A 93 -8.20 -3.64 -2.17
C ALA A 93 -7.55 -3.49 -0.81
N ILE A 94 -6.94 -4.57 -0.35
CA ILE A 94 -6.00 -4.47 0.75
C ILE A 94 -4.62 -4.23 0.13
N TYR A 95 -3.94 -3.20 0.59
CA TYR A 95 -2.62 -2.83 0.09
C TYR A 95 -1.57 -3.27 1.09
N TYR A 96 -0.56 -3.95 0.60
CA TYR A 96 0.51 -4.52 1.42
C TYR A 96 1.82 -3.86 1.07
N CYS A 97 2.51 -3.37 2.08
CA CYS A 97 3.89 -2.94 1.93
C CYS A 97 4.79 -4.16 1.82
N VAL A 98 5.82 -4.06 1.00
CA VAL A 98 6.79 -5.14 0.84
C VAL A 98 8.19 -4.54 0.90
N ALA A 99 9.11 -5.28 1.50
CA ALA A 99 10.53 -4.93 1.52
C ALA A 99 11.30 -6.17 1.11
N ARG A 100 12.10 -6.05 0.07
CA ARG A 100 12.84 -7.18 -0.50
C ARG A 100 14.31 -7.09 -0.13
N TRP A 101 14.88 -8.21 0.25
CA TRP A 101 16.29 -8.31 0.53
C TRP A 101 16.92 -9.34 -0.40
N THR A 102 18.20 -9.12 -0.70
CA THR A 102 18.99 -10.05 -1.46
C THR A 102 20.33 -10.20 -0.75
N PHE A 103 20.79 -11.43 -0.62
CA PHE A 103 22.05 -11.69 0.03
C PHE A 103 22.72 -12.87 -0.67
N GLY A 104 23.70 -12.55 -1.51
CA GLY A 104 24.25 -13.58 -2.38
C GLY A 104 23.20 -14.07 -3.36
N ILE A 105 22.98 -15.37 -3.38
CA ILE A 105 21.96 -15.95 -4.26
C ILE A 105 20.61 -16.07 -3.57
N GLN A 106 20.53 -15.70 -2.31
CA GLN A 106 19.27 -15.79 -1.57
C GLN A 106 18.54 -14.47 -1.65
N ARG A 107 17.21 -14.58 -1.61
CA ARG A 107 16.40 -13.40 -1.55
C ARG A 107 15.08 -13.71 -0.86
N GLY A 108 14.48 -12.68 -0.31
CA GLY A 108 13.21 -12.86 0.35
C GLY A 108 12.50 -11.54 0.51
N ASP A 109 11.27 -11.64 0.99
CA ASP A 109 10.43 -10.47 1.19
C ASP A 109 9.90 -10.46 2.61
N TYR A 110 9.83 -9.25 3.17
CA TYR A 110 9.03 -8.99 4.36
C TYR A 110 7.76 -8.29 3.93
N TRP A 111 6.66 -8.60 4.59
CA TRP A 111 5.36 -8.06 4.23
C TRP A 111 4.74 -7.33 5.41
N GLY A 112 4.09 -6.23 5.13
CA GLY A 112 3.23 -5.60 6.11
C GLY A 112 1.95 -6.39 6.28
N GLN A 113 1.13 -5.97 7.23
CA GLN A 113 -0.12 -6.68 7.53
C GLN A 113 -1.25 -6.30 6.60
N GLY A 114 -1.09 -5.23 5.87
CA GLY A 114 -2.10 -4.79 4.94
C GLY A 114 -2.93 -3.65 5.50
N THR A 115 -3.31 -2.75 4.61
CA THR A 115 -4.17 -1.64 4.98
C THR A 115 -5.28 -1.56 3.94
N GLN A 116 -6.52 -1.39 4.40
CA GLN A 116 -7.68 -1.37 3.53
C GLN A 116 -7.80 -0.02 2.85
N VAL A 117 -7.99 -0.06 1.54
CA VAL A 117 -8.37 1.11 0.76
C VAL A 117 -9.71 0.79 0.11
N THR A 118 -10.69 1.63 0.35
CA THR A 118 -12.02 1.45 -0.22
C THR A 118 -12.43 2.71 -0.95
N VAL A 119 -12.72 2.57 -2.21
CA VAL A 119 -13.13 3.68 -3.05
C VAL A 119 -14.57 3.45 -3.44
N SER A 120 -15.46 4.28 -2.90
CA SER A 120 -16.89 4.06 -3.07
C SER A 120 -17.63 5.39 -3.05
N SER A 121 -18.58 5.55 -3.93
CA SER A 121 -19.43 6.72 -3.90
C SER A 121 -20.29 6.76 -2.63
N ALA A 122 -20.47 5.66 -1.94
CA ALA A 122 -21.16 5.64 -0.65
C ALA A 122 -20.42 6.42 0.43
N ALA A 123 -19.13 6.67 0.22
CA ALA A 123 -18.36 7.49 1.16
C ALA A 123 -18.88 8.91 1.29
N UNK A 124 -19.53 9.13 0.45
CA UNK A 124 -19.99 10.34 0.39
C UNK A 124 -20.79 10.80 1.38
N UNK A 125 -21.19 10.00 1.45
CA UNK A 125 -21.91 10.28 2.27
C UNK A 125 -21.47 10.68 3.43
N GLY A 126 -20.59 10.62 3.58
CA GLY A 126 -20.18 10.68 4.93
C GLY A 126 -19.13 11.68 5.21
N GLY A 127 -18.96 12.53 4.32
CA GLY A 127 -17.96 13.49 4.63
C GLY A 127 -16.59 12.92 4.48
N GLY A 128 -16.49 12.22 3.51
CA GLY A 128 -15.24 12.07 2.88
C GLY A 128 -14.08 11.62 3.72
N GLY A 129 -14.03 10.43 3.99
CA GLY A 129 -12.80 9.86 4.42
C GLY A 129 -12.31 10.26 5.79
N SER A 130 -13.08 10.95 6.53
CA SER A 130 -12.67 11.20 7.88
C SER A 130 -12.71 9.90 8.66
N GLY A 131 -11.89 9.84 9.68
CA GLY A 131 -11.72 8.61 10.39
C GLY A 131 -12.99 8.03 10.96
N GLY A 132 -13.83 8.86 11.51
CA GLY A 132 -15.01 8.33 12.17
C GLY A 132 -15.99 7.65 11.25
N GLY A 133 -16.30 8.30 10.16
CA GLY A 133 -17.21 7.71 9.21
C GLY A 133 -16.63 6.53 8.49
N GLY A 134 -15.34 6.61 8.22
CA GLY A 134 -14.66 5.58 7.49
C GLY A 134 -14.60 4.24 8.20
N SER A 135 -14.52 4.26 9.50
CA SER A 135 -14.34 3.01 10.22
C SER A 135 -15.53 2.09 10.09
N LYS A 136 -16.74 2.67 10.01
CA LYS A 136 -17.92 1.85 9.84
C LYS A 136 -17.93 1.14 8.49
N TRP A 137 -17.62 1.86 7.45
CA TRP A 137 -17.55 1.24 6.14
C TRP A 137 -16.44 0.23 6.07
N PHE A 138 -15.34 0.48 6.74
CA PHE A 138 -14.25 -0.47 6.79
C PHE A 138 -14.70 -1.81 7.32
N ARG A 139 -15.47 -1.81 8.40
CA ARG A 139 -15.88 -3.09 8.96
C ARG A 139 -16.73 -3.88 7.99
N VAL A 140 -17.61 -3.20 7.26
CA VAL A 140 -18.45 -3.88 6.29
C VAL A 140 -17.59 -4.51 5.19
N TYR A 141 -16.67 -3.75 4.65
CA TYR A 141 -15.86 -4.26 3.55
C TYR A 141 -14.87 -5.31 4.00
N ARG A 142 -14.38 -5.20 5.23
CA ARG A 142 -13.48 -6.24 5.71
C ARG A 142 -14.18 -7.58 5.82
N GLY A 143 -15.45 -7.59 6.17
CA GLY A 143 -16.19 -8.83 6.17
C GLY A 143 -16.21 -9.52 4.83
N ILE A 144 -16.22 -8.76 3.76
CA ILE A 144 -16.21 -9.33 2.42
C ILE A 144 -14.86 -9.97 2.10
N TYR A 145 -13.79 -9.39 2.59
CA TYR A 145 -12.44 -9.87 2.27
C TYR A 145 -12.04 -11.09 3.07
N ARG A 146 -12.76 -11.38 4.12
CA ARG A 146 -12.46 -12.55 4.90
C ARG A 146 -13.12 -13.77 4.32
#